data_cd78987adf499f4a99d99c40316802c5
#
_entry.id   cd78987adf499f4a99d99c40316802c5
#
_cell.length_a   1.000
_cell.length_b   1.000
_cell.length_c   1.000
_cell.angle_alpha   90.00
_cell.angle_beta   90.00
_cell.angle_gamma   90.00
#
_symmetry.space_group_name_H-M   'P 1'
#
loop_
_entity.id
_entity.type
_entity.pdbx_description
1 polymer ?
#
loop_
_entity_poly.entity_id
_entity_poly.type
_entity_poly.pdbx_seq_one_letter_code
_entity_poly.pdbx_strand_id
1 'polypeptide(L)' 'MDITKHYLVPKLVILSEEEKKELLEKYKVSLSDLPKIKISDPALKNLNVKPGDVVKIIRNNPWIGEEIYYRVIVED' A
#
# COMPACT_ATOMS: atom_id res chain seq x y z
N MET A 1 11.35 4.09 -24.91
CA MET A 1 10.61 3.90 -23.66
C MET A 1 11.23 2.78 -22.83
N ASP A 2 11.50 3.06 -21.59
CA ASP A 2 12.14 2.08 -20.73
C ASP A 2 11.11 1.25 -19.99
N ILE A 3 10.78 0.10 -20.52
CA ILE A 3 9.76 -0.79 -19.95
C ILE A 3 10.23 -1.34 -18.59
N THR A 4 11.53 -1.46 -18.41
CA THR A 4 12.08 -2.00 -17.18
C THR A 4 11.74 -1.17 -15.96
N LYS A 5 11.66 0.13 -16.12
CA LYS A 5 11.30 1.04 -15.03
C LYS A 5 9.87 0.81 -14.53
N HIS A 6 8.97 0.46 -15.43
CA HIS A 6 7.58 0.19 -15.04
C HIS A 6 7.46 -1.06 -14.17
N TYR A 7 8.31 -2.04 -14.42
CA TYR A 7 8.32 -3.23 -13.60
C TYR A 7 8.87 -2.99 -12.21
N LEU A 8 9.83 -2.08 -12.10
CA LEU A 8 10.51 -1.84 -10.83
C LEU A 8 9.80 -0.82 -9.95
N VAL A 9 8.89 -0.04 -10.50
CA VAL A 9 8.16 0.98 -9.75
C VAL A 9 6.90 0.36 -9.15
N PRO A 10 6.79 0.30 -7.81
CA PRO A 10 5.58 -0.22 -7.18
C PRO A 10 4.39 0.70 -7.47
N LYS A 11 3.23 0.09 -7.65
CA LYS A 11 1.99 0.84 -7.79
C LYS A 11 1.34 0.97 -6.43
N LEU A 12 0.96 2.17 -6.06
CA LEU A 12 0.32 2.44 -4.78
C LEU A 12 -1.15 2.82 -5.01
N VAL A 13 -2.03 2.14 -4.28
CA VAL A 13 -3.47 2.39 -4.35
C VAL A 13 -3.99 2.61 -2.94
N ILE A 14 -4.73 3.70 -2.75
CA ILE A 14 -5.32 4.00 -1.44
C ILE A 14 -6.67 3.29 -1.37
N LEU A 15 -6.86 2.50 -0.33
CA LEU A 15 -8.11 1.76 -0.15
C LEU A 15 -9.22 2.68 0.34
N SER A 16 -10.44 2.44 -0.15
CA SER A 16 -11.61 3.13 0.37
C SER A 16 -11.96 2.57 1.75
N GLU A 17 -12.88 3.25 2.45
CA GLU A 17 -13.33 2.77 3.76
C GLU A 17 -13.90 1.35 3.69
N GLU A 18 -14.67 1.07 2.65
CA GLU A 18 -15.23 -0.26 2.46
C GLU A 18 -14.16 -1.31 2.20
N GLU A 19 -13.21 -0.99 1.34
CA GLU A 19 -12.11 -1.90 1.03
C GLU A 19 -11.25 -2.16 2.26
N LYS A 20 -11.03 -1.14 3.06
CA LYS A 20 -10.28 -1.26 4.30
C LYS A 20 -10.99 -2.21 5.27
N LYS A 21 -12.31 -2.05 5.42
CA LYS A 21 -13.12 -2.92 6.26
C LYS A 21 -13.06 -4.37 5.79
N GLU A 22 -13.22 -4.58 4.49
CA GLU A 22 -13.17 -5.92 3.91
C GLU A 22 -11.82 -6.58 4.15
N LEU A 23 -10.75 -5.81 4.00
CA LEU A 23 -9.41 -6.31 4.23
C LEU A 23 -9.23 -6.80 5.66
N LEU A 24 -9.65 -5.99 6.62
CA LEU A 24 -9.52 -6.33 8.03
C LEU A 24 -10.35 -7.56 8.42
N GLU A 25 -11.54 -7.67 7.85
CA GLU A 25 -12.39 -8.83 8.10
C GLU A 25 -11.83 -10.09 7.44
N LYS A 26 -11.37 -9.96 6.20
CA LYS A 26 -10.85 -11.09 5.44
C LYS A 26 -9.66 -11.74 6.13
N TYR A 27 -8.76 -10.93 6.66
CA TYR A 27 -7.56 -11.44 7.32
C TYR A 27 -7.70 -11.50 8.84
N LYS A 28 -8.84 -11.06 9.38
CA LYS A 28 -9.13 -11.06 10.81
C LYS A 28 -8.03 -10.36 11.61
N VAL A 29 -7.63 -9.20 11.12
CA VAL A 29 -6.61 -8.37 11.75
C VAL A 29 -7.15 -6.97 11.98
N SER A 30 -6.51 -6.24 12.89
CA SER A 30 -6.84 -4.84 13.12
C SER A 30 -5.82 -3.95 12.42
N LEU A 31 -6.11 -2.64 12.37
CA LEU A 31 -5.17 -1.69 11.76
C LEU A 31 -3.80 -1.72 12.44
N SER A 32 -3.79 -1.94 13.75
CA SER A 32 -2.53 -1.98 14.49
C SER A 32 -1.69 -3.22 14.17
N ASP A 33 -2.30 -4.25 13.58
CA ASP A 33 -1.58 -5.45 13.19
C ASP A 33 -0.88 -5.31 11.85
N LEU A 34 -1.25 -4.30 11.07
CA LEU A 34 -0.63 -4.07 9.77
C LEU A 34 0.70 -3.34 9.92
N PRO A 35 1.66 -3.61 9.02
CA PRO A 35 2.88 -2.79 8.98
C PRO A 35 2.53 -1.33 8.78
N LYS A 36 3.34 -0.43 9.31
CA LYS A 36 3.08 0.99 9.26
C LYS A 36 3.99 1.70 8.27
N ILE A 37 3.48 2.76 7.66
CA ILE A 37 4.25 3.62 6.78
C ILE A 37 3.99 5.07 7.21
N LYS A 38 5.06 5.85 7.32
CA LYS A 38 4.93 7.24 7.75
C LYS A 38 4.32 8.08 6.64
N ILE A 39 3.49 9.03 7.02
CA ILE A 39 2.83 9.91 6.04
C ILE A 39 3.84 10.73 5.24
N SER A 40 5.00 10.98 5.80
CA SER A 40 6.08 11.71 5.12
C SER A 40 6.94 10.83 4.21
N ASP A 41 6.63 9.54 4.12
CA ASP A 41 7.42 8.64 3.28
C ASP A 41 7.41 9.11 1.83
N PRO A 42 8.58 9.14 1.16
CA PRO A 42 8.64 9.58 -0.24
C PRO A 42 7.71 8.84 -1.18
N ALA A 43 7.38 7.58 -0.87
CA ALA A 43 6.46 6.81 -1.70
C ALA A 43 5.06 7.40 -1.71
N LEU A 44 4.70 8.18 -0.69
CA LEU A 44 3.38 8.80 -0.56
C LEU A 44 3.35 10.25 -1.04
N LYS A 45 4.46 10.76 -1.53
CA LYS A 45 4.63 12.17 -1.84
C LYS A 45 3.55 12.75 -2.74
N ASN A 46 3.14 11.99 -3.75
CA ASN A 46 2.16 12.46 -4.74
C ASN A 46 0.75 11.93 -4.47
N LEU A 47 0.54 11.34 -3.31
CA LEU A 47 -0.75 10.76 -2.95
C LEU A 47 -1.45 11.62 -1.92
N ASN A 48 -2.75 11.78 -2.10
CA ASN A 48 -3.57 12.55 -1.16
C ASN A 48 -4.05 11.62 -0.06
N VAL A 49 -3.24 11.43 0.97
CA VAL A 49 -3.48 10.46 2.03
C VAL A 49 -3.52 11.14 3.40
N LYS A 50 -4.06 10.43 4.38
CA LYS A 50 -4.11 10.90 5.76
C LYS A 50 -3.84 9.74 6.70
N PRO A 51 -3.46 10.02 7.96
CA PRO A 51 -3.24 8.95 8.95
C PRO A 51 -4.49 8.10 9.13
N GLY A 52 -4.29 6.80 9.25
CA GLY A 52 -5.38 5.85 9.35
C GLY A 52 -5.80 5.23 8.04
N ASP A 53 -5.37 5.80 6.91
CA ASP A 53 -5.63 5.20 5.61
C ASP A 53 -4.75 3.98 5.41
N VAL A 54 -5.24 3.04 4.59
CA VAL A 54 -4.46 1.85 4.22
C VAL A 54 -4.08 1.97 2.76
N VAL A 55 -2.81 1.75 2.48
CA VAL A 55 -2.30 1.76 1.12
C VAL A 55 -1.99 0.33 0.69
N LYS A 56 -2.42 0.00 -0.53
CA LYS A 56 -2.13 -1.27 -1.16
C LYS A 56 -0.94 -1.06 -2.09
N ILE A 57 0.14 -1.80 -1.86
CA ILE A 57 1.36 -1.70 -2.65
C ILE A 57 1.43 -2.91 -3.56
N ILE A 58 1.42 -2.68 -4.87
CA ILE A 58 1.47 -3.73 -5.86
C ILE A 58 2.84 -3.69 -6.54
N ARG A 59 3.59 -4.77 -6.41
CA ARG A 59 4.89 -4.91 -7.04
C ARG A 59 4.88 -6.04 -8.04
N ASN A 60 5.45 -5.80 -9.20
CA ASN A 60 5.60 -6.85 -10.21
C ASN A 60 7.03 -7.38 -10.16
N ASN A 61 7.14 -8.66 -9.85
CA ASN A 61 8.43 -9.33 -9.79
C ASN A 61 8.50 -10.31 -10.96
N PRO A 62 9.48 -10.18 -11.86
CA PRO A 62 9.55 -11.06 -13.04
C PRO A 62 9.76 -12.54 -12.71
N TRP A 63 10.22 -12.86 -11.51
CA TRP A 63 10.45 -14.24 -11.11
C TRP A 63 9.26 -14.84 -10.37
N ILE A 64 8.61 -14.03 -9.52
CA ILE A 64 7.57 -14.50 -8.61
C ILE A 64 6.18 -14.13 -9.11
N GLY A 65 6.07 -13.05 -9.88
CA GLY A 65 4.81 -12.52 -10.35
C GLY A 65 4.40 -11.29 -9.53
N GLU A 66 3.11 -11.09 -9.39
CA GLU A 66 2.60 -9.94 -8.69
C GLU A 66 2.59 -10.16 -7.19
N GLU A 67 3.15 -9.22 -6.45
CA GLU A 67 3.15 -9.24 -4.99
C GLU A 67 2.32 -8.06 -4.48
N ILE A 68 1.49 -8.31 -3.48
CA ILE A 68 0.63 -7.29 -2.91
C ILE A 68 0.93 -7.14 -1.43
N TYR A 69 1.16 -5.90 -0.99
CA TYR A 69 1.42 -5.58 0.40
C TYR A 69 0.47 -4.49 0.86
N TYR A 70 0.13 -4.53 2.14
CA TYR A 70 -0.73 -3.51 2.76
C TYR A 70 0.05 -2.80 3.86
N ARG A 71 -0.12 -1.48 3.95
CA ARG A 71 0.50 -0.66 4.99
C ARG A 71 -0.53 0.34 5.50
N VAL A 72 -0.50 0.58 6.80
CA VAL A 72 -1.35 1.61 7.38
C VAL A 72 -0.55 2.89 7.54
N ILE A 73 -1.12 4.01 7.14
CA ILE A 73 -0.45 5.32 7.19
C ILE A 73 -0.54 5.88 8.60
N VAL A 74 0.60 6.28 9.15
CA VAL A 74 0.67 6.87 10.48
C VAL A 74 1.38 8.21 10.42
N GLU A 75 1.13 9.05 11.41
CA GLU A 75 1.81 10.33 11.54
C GLU A 75 3.26 10.13 11.96
N ASP A 76 4.08 11.07 11.55
CA ASP A 76 5.50 11.08 11.94
C ASP A 76 5.67 11.32 13.44
#